data_f7eada269e2022b93579bc3f148b3f81
#
_entry.id   f7eada269e2022b93579bc3f148b3f81
#
_cell.length_a   1.000
_cell.length_b   1.000
_cell.length_c   1.000
_cell.angle_alpha   90.00
_cell.angle_beta   90.00
_cell.angle_gamma   90.00
#
_symmetry.space_group_name_H-M   'P 1'
#
loop_
_entity.id
_entity.type
_entity.pdbx_description
1 polymer ?
#
loop_
_entity_poly.entity_id
_entity_poly.type
_entity_poly.pdbx_seq_one_letter_code
_entity_poly.pdbx_strand_id
1 'polypeptide(L)'
;MLLHACCAPCSSAIVEWMVQHDICPTIFYYNPNIFPREEYEIRKQESKRHAESLGLTWIDGDYNHEQWLHDICGLEGEPERGRRCEQCFTLRLTVAAQKAKELGLKYFTTTLASSRWKSLEQIERAGHQAEQTVVGTVFWAQNWRKGGLYERRNQLLKAYAFYNQQYCGCEFSKR
;
A
#
# COMPACT_ATOMS: atom_id res chain seq x y z
N MET A 1 -4.76 -5.66 13.40
CA MET A 1 -4.55 -4.45 12.55
C MET A 1 -4.36 -4.87 11.10
N LEU A 2 -4.90 -4.10 10.16
CA LEU A 2 -4.71 -4.33 8.72
C LEU A 2 -3.62 -3.39 8.17
N LEU A 3 -2.65 -3.96 7.43
CA LEU A 3 -1.64 -3.20 6.70
C LEU A 3 -1.87 -3.32 5.19
N HIS A 4 -2.36 -2.24 4.58
CA HIS A 4 -2.43 -2.15 3.13
C HIS A 4 -1.02 -2.08 2.52
N ALA A 5 -0.63 -3.10 1.75
CA ALA A 5 0.70 -3.24 1.18
C ALA A 5 0.71 -3.03 -0.33
N CYS A 6 1.64 -2.20 -0.83
CA CYS A 6 1.79 -1.96 -2.28
C CYS A 6 2.83 -2.87 -2.95
N CYS A 7 3.84 -3.34 -2.23
CA CYS A 7 4.90 -4.23 -2.72
C CYS A 7 5.80 -4.67 -1.56
N ALA A 8 6.54 -5.76 -1.71
CA ALA A 8 7.46 -6.25 -0.68
C ALA A 8 8.54 -5.23 -0.27
N PRO A 9 9.26 -4.58 -1.21
CA PRO A 9 10.26 -3.59 -0.80
C PRO A 9 9.71 -2.44 0.05
N CYS A 10 8.45 -2.02 -0.19
CA CYS A 10 7.85 -0.93 0.56
C CYS A 10 7.36 -1.36 1.94
N SER A 11 7.00 -2.63 2.10
CA SER A 11 6.42 -3.17 3.35
C SER A 11 7.44 -3.82 4.27
N SER A 12 8.56 -4.33 3.74
CA SER A 12 9.46 -5.20 4.50
C SER A 12 9.97 -4.61 5.81
N ALA A 13 10.54 -3.41 5.79
CA ALA A 13 11.04 -2.75 6.99
C ALA A 13 9.91 -2.34 7.96
N ILE A 14 8.73 -1.99 7.42
CA ILE A 14 7.56 -1.64 8.23
C ILE A 14 7.05 -2.87 8.98
N VAL A 15 6.92 -3.99 8.27
CA VAL A 15 6.46 -5.25 8.85
C VAL A 15 7.43 -5.75 9.91
N GLU A 16 8.74 -5.71 9.63
CA GLU A 16 9.77 -6.06 10.61
C GLU A 16 9.66 -5.17 11.86
N TRP A 17 9.52 -3.86 11.68
CA TRP A 17 9.35 -2.91 12.77
C TRP A 17 8.08 -3.22 13.59
N MET A 18 6.95 -3.49 12.92
CA MET A 18 5.70 -3.85 13.60
C MET A 18 5.86 -5.10 14.46
N VAL A 19 6.43 -6.17 13.90
CA VAL A 19 6.65 -7.42 14.62
C VAL A 19 7.59 -7.22 15.83
N GLN A 20 8.64 -6.41 15.69
CA GLN A 20 9.53 -6.06 16.80
C GLN A 20 8.85 -5.25 17.92
N HIS A 21 7.67 -4.65 17.63
CA HIS A 21 6.87 -3.91 18.61
C HIS A 21 5.57 -4.65 18.97
N ASP A 22 5.56 -5.97 18.88
CA ASP A 22 4.43 -6.84 19.22
C ASP A 22 3.14 -6.55 18.43
N ILE A 23 3.28 -5.96 17.24
CA ILE A 23 2.18 -5.73 16.32
C ILE A 23 2.23 -6.78 15.21
N CYS A 24 1.24 -7.66 15.18
CA CYS A 24 1.09 -8.69 14.15
C CYS A 24 0.07 -8.21 13.09
N PRO A 25 0.51 -7.62 11.95
CA PRO A 25 -0.42 -7.11 10.96
C PRO A 25 -0.98 -8.22 10.08
N THR A 26 -2.25 -8.07 9.67
CA THR A 26 -2.80 -8.76 8.50
C THR A 26 -2.43 -7.96 7.26
N ILE A 27 -1.69 -8.56 6.34
CA ILE A 27 -1.25 -7.91 5.10
C ILE A 27 -2.37 -7.96 4.08
N PHE A 28 -2.80 -6.82 3.58
CA PHE A 28 -3.80 -6.72 2.52
C PHE A 28 -3.19 -6.12 1.25
N TYR A 29 -3.12 -6.93 0.19
CA TYR A 29 -2.57 -6.52 -1.10
C TYR A 29 -3.69 -6.11 -2.05
N TYR A 30 -3.95 -4.79 -2.16
CA TYR A 30 -4.95 -4.22 -3.05
C TYR A 30 -4.36 -3.08 -3.88
N ASN A 31 -4.07 -3.33 -5.15
CA ASN A 31 -3.32 -2.43 -6.01
C ASN A 31 -3.84 -2.43 -7.46
N PRO A 32 -5.11 -2.08 -7.71
CA PRO A 32 -5.69 -2.12 -9.06
C PRO A 32 -5.04 -1.14 -10.04
N ASN A 33 -4.29 -0.16 -9.51
CA ASN A 33 -3.56 0.82 -10.30
C ASN A 33 -2.30 0.28 -10.97
N ILE A 34 -1.79 -0.90 -10.58
CA ILE A 34 -0.53 -1.41 -11.14
C ILE A 34 -0.77 -1.95 -12.54
N PHE A 35 0.03 -1.45 -13.50
CA PHE A 35 -0.01 -1.83 -14.90
C PHE A 35 1.41 -1.91 -15.48
N PRO A 36 1.72 -2.87 -16.37
CA PRO A 36 0.83 -3.91 -16.86
C PRO A 36 0.54 -5.01 -15.81
N ARG A 37 -0.31 -5.97 -16.16
CA ARG A 37 -0.71 -7.06 -15.26
C ARG A 37 0.48 -7.90 -14.79
N GLU A 38 1.47 -8.09 -15.64
CA GLU A 38 2.70 -8.82 -15.31
C GLU A 38 3.45 -8.14 -14.14
N GLU A 39 3.52 -6.81 -14.14
CA GLU A 39 4.12 -6.03 -13.04
C GLU A 39 3.32 -6.18 -11.74
N TYR A 40 1.97 -6.21 -11.85
CA TYR A 40 1.11 -6.48 -10.70
C TYR A 40 1.38 -7.86 -10.11
N GLU A 41 1.46 -8.91 -10.95
CA GLU A 41 1.68 -10.28 -10.48
C GLU A 41 3.06 -10.46 -9.84
N ILE A 42 4.12 -9.87 -10.40
CA ILE A 42 5.46 -9.89 -9.79
C ILE A 42 5.43 -9.29 -8.38
N ARG A 43 4.86 -8.10 -8.23
CA ARG A 43 4.79 -7.44 -6.92
C ARG A 43 3.89 -8.18 -5.93
N LYS A 44 2.82 -8.79 -6.41
CA LYS A 44 1.89 -9.61 -5.64
C LYS A 44 2.59 -10.85 -5.07
N GLN A 45 3.24 -11.63 -5.92
CA GLN A 45 3.93 -12.85 -5.52
C GLN A 45 5.03 -12.57 -4.49
N GLU A 46 5.80 -11.50 -4.68
CA GLU A 46 6.82 -11.10 -3.71
C GLU A 46 6.23 -10.66 -2.37
N SER A 47 5.15 -9.88 -2.40
CA SER A 47 4.45 -9.47 -1.19
C SER A 47 3.93 -10.67 -0.41
N LYS A 48 3.33 -11.64 -1.11
CA LYS A 48 2.84 -12.89 -0.53
C LYS A 48 3.97 -13.70 0.08
N ARG A 49 5.00 -14.00 -0.71
CA ARG A 49 6.19 -14.76 -0.27
C ARG A 49 6.82 -14.17 0.98
N HIS A 50 6.97 -12.86 1.05
CA HIS A 50 7.55 -12.19 2.22
C HIS A 50 6.65 -12.30 3.45
N ALA A 51 5.35 -12.08 3.33
CA ALA A 51 4.42 -12.21 4.45
C ALA A 51 4.39 -13.66 4.99
N GLU A 52 4.33 -14.65 4.10
CA GLU A 52 4.34 -16.08 4.44
C GLU A 52 5.65 -16.49 5.13
N SER A 53 6.81 -15.94 4.71
CA SER A 53 8.10 -16.21 5.35
C SER A 53 8.19 -15.71 6.79
N LEU A 54 7.33 -14.77 7.16
CA LEU A 54 7.22 -14.22 8.51
C LEU A 54 6.03 -14.80 9.30
N GLY A 55 5.31 -15.79 8.74
CA GLY A 55 4.13 -16.39 9.36
C GLY A 55 2.93 -15.44 9.48
N LEU A 56 2.87 -14.39 8.66
CA LEU A 56 1.81 -13.40 8.70
C LEU A 56 0.65 -13.77 7.77
N THR A 57 -0.56 -13.42 8.18
CA THR A 57 -1.75 -13.54 7.33
C THR A 57 -1.63 -12.58 6.14
N TRP A 58 -1.77 -13.12 4.93
CA TRP A 58 -1.78 -12.34 3.70
C TRP A 58 -3.11 -12.52 2.96
N ILE A 59 -3.71 -11.42 2.52
CA ILE A 59 -5.01 -11.40 1.85
C ILE A 59 -4.85 -10.75 0.49
N ASP A 60 -5.34 -11.44 -0.55
CA ASP A 60 -5.44 -10.92 -1.90
C ASP A 60 -6.62 -9.97 -2.01
N GLY A 61 -6.38 -8.80 -2.55
CA GLY A 61 -7.42 -7.86 -2.99
C GLY A 61 -7.68 -8.04 -4.47
N ASP A 62 -8.91 -7.77 -4.89
CA ASP A 62 -9.31 -7.91 -6.28
C ASP A 62 -8.49 -6.98 -7.19
N TYR A 63 -8.06 -7.53 -8.32
CA TYR A 63 -7.42 -6.76 -9.37
C TYR A 63 -8.42 -6.44 -10.49
N ASN A 64 -8.90 -5.21 -10.48
CA ASN A 64 -9.75 -4.67 -11.55
C ASN A 64 -9.18 -3.33 -12.01
N HIS A 65 -8.24 -3.38 -12.97
CA HIS A 65 -7.58 -2.20 -13.51
C HIS A 65 -8.52 -1.33 -14.35
N GLU A 66 -9.46 -1.94 -15.07
CA GLU A 66 -10.46 -1.21 -15.87
C GLU A 66 -11.37 -0.37 -14.98
N GLN A 67 -11.81 -0.93 -13.85
CA GLN A 67 -12.59 -0.16 -12.88
C GLN A 67 -11.76 0.99 -12.30
N TRP A 68 -10.48 0.76 -11.98
CA TRP A 68 -9.60 1.82 -11.51
C TRP A 68 -9.44 2.95 -12.54
N LEU A 69 -9.29 2.63 -13.83
CA LEU A 69 -9.25 3.63 -14.91
C LEU A 69 -10.56 4.43 -14.99
N HIS A 70 -11.70 3.76 -14.87
CA HIS A 70 -12.99 4.43 -14.80
C HIS A 70 -13.08 5.40 -13.62
N ASP A 71 -12.60 4.98 -12.45
CA ASP A 71 -12.67 5.77 -11.21
C ASP A 71 -11.76 7.01 -11.23
N ILE A 72 -10.72 7.01 -12.08
CA ILE A 72 -9.81 8.16 -12.27
C ILE A 72 -10.09 8.91 -13.59
N CYS A 73 -11.19 8.62 -14.25
CA CYS A 73 -11.55 9.25 -15.54
C CYS A 73 -11.54 10.78 -15.45
N GLY A 74 -10.92 11.42 -16.43
CA GLY A 74 -10.74 12.88 -16.48
C GLY A 74 -9.54 13.40 -15.65
N LEU A 75 -8.77 12.50 -15.02
CA LEU A 75 -7.56 12.85 -14.27
C LEU A 75 -6.27 12.29 -14.89
N GLU A 76 -6.35 11.70 -16.08
CA GLU A 76 -5.23 11.02 -16.76
C GLU A 76 -4.04 11.97 -16.98
N GLY A 77 -4.33 13.22 -17.35
CA GLY A 77 -3.33 14.27 -17.58
C GLY A 77 -2.72 14.88 -16.33
N GLU A 78 -3.22 14.54 -15.13
CA GLU A 78 -2.68 15.08 -13.88
C GLU A 78 -1.25 14.59 -13.63
N PRO A 79 -0.36 15.44 -13.11
CA PRO A 79 1.01 15.02 -12.77
C PRO A 79 1.04 14.02 -11.61
N GLU A 80 2.19 13.40 -11.39
CA GLU A 80 2.45 12.68 -10.14
C GLU A 80 2.25 13.63 -8.94
N ARG A 81 1.61 13.14 -7.87
CA ARG A 81 1.15 13.90 -6.69
C ARG A 81 0.03 14.90 -6.98
N GLY A 82 -0.57 14.89 -8.19
CA GLY A 82 -1.77 15.63 -8.51
C GLY A 82 -3.05 14.92 -8.02
N ARG A 83 -4.20 15.41 -8.48
CA ARG A 83 -5.53 14.90 -8.10
C ARG A 83 -5.73 13.43 -8.42
N ARG A 84 -5.16 12.92 -9.53
CA ARG A 84 -5.18 11.49 -9.85
C ARG A 84 -4.58 10.63 -8.74
N CYS A 85 -3.42 11.03 -8.19
CA CYS A 85 -2.79 10.29 -7.09
C CYS A 85 -3.63 10.32 -5.83
N GLU A 86 -4.22 11.47 -5.49
CA GLU A 86 -5.12 11.62 -4.34
C GLU A 86 -6.35 10.71 -4.47
N GLN A 87 -7.01 10.73 -5.62
CA GLN A 87 -8.13 9.83 -5.92
C GLN A 87 -7.73 8.36 -5.79
N CYS A 88 -6.59 7.98 -6.37
CA CYS A 88 -6.05 6.62 -6.26
C CYS A 88 -5.81 6.19 -4.79
N PHE A 89 -5.28 7.08 -3.95
CA PHE A 89 -5.08 6.76 -2.53
C PHE A 89 -6.40 6.62 -1.80
N THR A 90 -7.37 7.51 -2.04
CA THR A 90 -8.70 7.46 -1.45
C THR A 90 -9.41 6.14 -1.77
N LEU A 91 -9.45 5.75 -3.04
CA LEU A 91 -10.03 4.47 -3.48
C LEU A 91 -9.40 3.29 -2.74
N ARG A 92 -8.09 3.21 -2.74
CA ARG A 92 -7.36 2.07 -2.15
C ARG A 92 -7.50 2.01 -0.64
N LEU A 93 -7.45 3.14 0.05
CA LEU A 93 -7.58 3.19 1.50
C LEU A 93 -9.02 2.97 1.96
N THR A 94 -10.01 3.39 1.20
CA THR A 94 -11.42 3.06 1.46
C THR A 94 -11.65 1.55 1.40
N VAL A 95 -11.14 0.87 0.38
CA VAL A 95 -11.23 -0.59 0.28
C VAL A 95 -10.45 -1.28 1.40
N ALA A 96 -9.29 -0.74 1.80
CA ALA A 96 -8.54 -1.26 2.94
C ALA A 96 -9.30 -1.11 4.26
N ALA A 97 -9.98 0.02 4.48
CA ALA A 97 -10.85 0.23 5.64
C ALA A 97 -12.04 -0.73 5.64
N GLN A 98 -12.69 -0.93 4.50
CA GLN A 98 -13.78 -1.90 4.33
C GLN A 98 -13.32 -3.32 4.68
N LYS A 99 -12.15 -3.73 4.17
CA LYS A 99 -11.56 -5.04 4.47
C LYS A 99 -11.21 -5.18 5.96
N ALA A 100 -10.68 -4.13 6.58
CA ALA A 100 -10.43 -4.12 8.03
C ALA A 100 -11.72 -4.34 8.82
N LYS A 101 -12.81 -3.65 8.46
CA LYS A 101 -14.12 -3.80 9.06
C LYS A 101 -14.70 -5.21 8.90
N GLU A 102 -14.62 -5.78 7.69
CA GLU A 102 -15.06 -7.16 7.41
C GLU A 102 -14.36 -8.19 8.30
N LEU A 103 -13.08 -7.96 8.58
CA LEU A 103 -12.25 -8.83 9.42
C LEU A 103 -12.36 -8.53 10.92
N GLY A 104 -13.19 -7.58 11.33
CA GLY A 104 -13.28 -7.15 12.73
C GLY A 104 -12.03 -6.42 13.25
N LEU A 105 -11.19 -5.91 12.36
CA LEU A 105 -9.95 -5.21 12.69
C LEU A 105 -10.21 -3.69 12.82
N LYS A 106 -10.08 -3.16 14.03
CA LYS A 106 -10.34 -1.75 14.31
C LYS A 106 -9.39 -0.80 13.60
N TYR A 107 -8.11 -1.16 13.49
CA TYR A 107 -7.08 -0.27 12.94
C TYR A 107 -6.62 -0.72 11.56
N PHE A 108 -6.39 0.26 10.68
CA PHE A 108 -5.72 0.04 9.41
C PHE A 108 -4.65 1.12 9.14
N THR A 109 -3.65 0.77 8.38
CA THR A 109 -2.59 1.66 7.93
C THR A 109 -2.09 1.26 6.54
N THR A 110 -1.11 1.99 5.99
CA THR A 110 -0.64 1.74 4.63
C THR A 110 0.86 1.91 4.48
N THR A 111 1.47 1.08 3.64
CA THR A 111 2.86 1.23 3.21
C THR A 111 3.07 2.33 2.18
N LEU A 112 2.02 2.95 1.64
CA LEU A 112 2.15 4.10 0.73
C LEU A 112 2.96 5.23 1.34
N ALA A 113 2.85 5.42 2.66
CA ALA A 113 3.54 6.44 3.43
C ALA A 113 5.06 6.22 3.55
N SER A 114 5.61 5.09 3.10
CA SER A 114 7.06 4.84 3.04
C SER A 114 7.72 5.47 1.81
N SER A 115 6.96 5.66 0.73
CA SER A 115 7.49 6.12 -0.55
C SER A 115 7.69 7.64 -0.57
N ARG A 116 8.94 8.09 -0.76
CA ARG A 116 9.26 9.50 -0.95
C ARG A 116 8.74 10.11 -2.27
N TRP A 117 8.25 9.28 -3.19
CA TRP A 117 7.64 9.75 -4.45
C TRP A 117 6.17 10.15 -4.28
N LYS A 118 5.55 9.81 -3.15
CA LYS A 118 4.14 10.10 -2.87
C LYS A 118 4.01 11.28 -1.91
N SER A 119 2.92 12.03 -1.97
CA SER A 119 2.61 13.04 -0.97
C SER A 119 2.10 12.37 0.31
N LEU A 120 2.79 12.58 1.43
CA LEU A 120 2.36 12.07 2.73
C LEU A 120 1.03 12.70 3.15
N GLU A 121 0.89 14.00 2.93
CA GLU A 121 -0.31 14.75 3.24
C GLU A 121 -1.56 14.21 2.49
N GLN A 122 -1.42 13.89 1.19
CA GLN A 122 -2.51 13.27 0.43
C GLN A 122 -2.87 11.88 0.97
N ILE A 123 -1.87 11.09 1.39
CA ILE A 123 -2.11 9.76 1.98
C ILE A 123 -2.84 9.90 3.31
N GLU A 124 -2.45 10.85 4.16
CA GLU A 124 -3.10 11.10 5.44
C GLU A 124 -4.56 11.56 5.24
N ARG A 125 -4.80 12.51 4.34
CA ARG A 125 -6.18 12.93 3.99
C ARG A 125 -7.02 11.75 3.51
N ALA A 126 -6.50 10.98 2.58
CA ALA A 126 -7.19 9.80 2.03
C ALA A 126 -7.48 8.74 3.11
N GLY A 127 -6.56 8.52 4.05
CA GLY A 127 -6.74 7.61 5.17
C GLY A 127 -7.83 8.06 6.13
N HIS A 128 -7.85 9.33 6.50
CA HIS A 128 -8.91 9.89 7.37
C HIS A 128 -10.26 9.97 6.66
N GLN A 129 -10.28 10.23 5.36
CA GLN A 129 -11.52 10.15 4.57
C GLN A 129 -12.07 8.71 4.55
N ALA A 130 -11.21 7.72 4.39
CA ALA A 130 -11.60 6.31 4.43
C ALA A 130 -12.15 5.92 5.83
N GLU A 131 -11.53 6.37 6.91
CA GLU A 131 -12.01 6.19 8.29
C GLU A 131 -13.42 6.78 8.49
N GLN A 132 -13.66 7.99 7.99
CA GLN A 132 -14.98 8.64 8.07
C GLN A 132 -16.03 7.90 7.23
N THR A 133 -15.64 7.37 6.07
CA THR A 133 -16.53 6.63 5.16
C THR A 133 -16.89 5.25 5.73
N VAL A 134 -15.96 4.61 6.41
CA VAL A 134 -16.12 3.24 6.94
C VAL A 134 -16.17 3.28 8.46
N VAL A 135 -17.32 3.67 8.99
CA VAL A 135 -17.53 3.79 10.43
C VAL A 135 -17.16 2.51 11.19
N GLY A 136 -16.40 2.70 12.27
CA GLY A 136 -15.90 1.59 13.10
C GLY A 136 -14.46 1.20 12.84
N THR A 137 -13.80 1.82 11.86
CA THR A 137 -12.36 1.67 11.61
C THR A 137 -11.61 2.94 11.99
N VAL A 138 -10.32 2.83 12.27
CA VAL A 138 -9.44 3.95 12.63
C VAL A 138 -8.19 3.89 11.76
N PHE A 139 -7.90 4.97 11.07
CA PHE A 139 -6.68 5.09 10.28
C PHE A 139 -5.49 5.44 11.20
N TRP A 140 -4.52 4.55 11.25
CA TRP A 140 -3.28 4.82 11.95
C TRP A 140 -2.30 5.52 11.00
N ALA A 141 -2.30 6.84 11.03
CA ALA A 141 -1.40 7.68 10.25
C ALA A 141 0.04 7.53 10.76
N GLN A 142 0.94 7.12 9.87
CA GLN A 142 2.35 6.93 10.20
C GLN A 142 3.25 7.45 9.08
N ASN A 143 4.32 8.11 9.46
CA ASN A 143 5.38 8.48 8.55
C ASN A 143 6.50 7.43 8.53
N TRP A 144 6.35 6.42 7.68
CA TRP A 144 7.30 5.32 7.53
C TRP A 144 8.64 5.69 6.85
N ARG A 145 8.93 6.99 6.69
CA ARG A 145 10.19 7.49 6.12
C ARG A 145 11.23 7.83 7.19
N LYS A 146 10.84 7.75 8.47
CA LYS A 146 11.66 8.10 9.63
C LYS A 146 12.20 6.85 10.34
N GLY A 147 13.05 7.06 11.34
CA GLY A 147 13.50 6.00 12.24
C GLY A 147 14.38 4.94 11.59
N GLY A 148 15.15 5.26 10.55
CA GLY A 148 16.05 4.30 9.88
C GLY A 148 15.35 3.28 8.97
N LEU A 149 14.02 3.37 8.80
CA LEU A 149 13.27 2.40 8.01
C LEU A 149 13.63 2.40 6.52
N TYR A 150 14.09 3.54 5.99
CA TYR A 150 14.55 3.60 4.61
C TYR A 150 15.85 2.81 4.40
N GLU A 151 16.81 2.98 5.29
CA GLU A 151 18.08 2.26 5.27
C GLU A 151 17.84 0.75 5.47
N ARG A 152 16.96 0.41 6.42
CA ARG A 152 16.59 -0.98 6.68
C ARG A 152 15.87 -1.61 5.48
N ARG A 153 14.98 -0.89 4.82
CA ARG A 153 14.35 -1.32 3.56
C ARG A 153 15.38 -1.67 2.50
N ASN A 154 16.46 -0.87 2.34
CA ASN A 154 17.50 -1.12 1.36
C ASN A 154 18.35 -2.37 1.69
N GLN A 155 18.57 -2.64 2.97
CA GLN A 155 19.22 -3.88 3.42
C GLN A 155 18.34 -5.10 3.11
N LEU A 156 17.05 -5.04 3.44
CA LEU A 156 16.10 -6.13 3.20
C LEU A 156 15.87 -6.38 1.71
N LEU A 157 15.85 -5.32 0.89
CA LEU A 157 15.79 -5.44 -0.57
C LEU A 157 16.88 -6.36 -1.11
N LYS A 158 18.11 -6.21 -0.60
CA LYS A 158 19.25 -7.04 -1.00
C LYS A 158 19.17 -8.45 -0.39
N ALA A 159 18.87 -8.53 0.92
CA ALA A 159 18.85 -9.80 1.65
C ALA A 159 17.80 -10.78 1.12
N TYR A 160 16.63 -10.28 0.75
CA TYR A 160 15.54 -11.08 0.19
C TYR A 160 15.54 -11.13 -1.35
N ALA A 161 16.49 -10.45 -2.00
CA ALA A 161 16.54 -10.29 -3.46
C ALA A 161 15.20 -9.82 -4.06
N PHE A 162 14.54 -8.86 -3.43
CA PHE A 162 13.24 -8.36 -3.89
C PHE A 162 13.36 -7.66 -5.23
N TYR A 163 12.34 -7.84 -6.06
CA TYR A 163 12.14 -7.04 -7.25
C TYR A 163 12.02 -5.55 -6.91
N ASN A 164 12.92 -4.74 -7.43
CA ASN A 164 12.95 -3.31 -7.16
C ASN A 164 12.23 -2.54 -8.28
N GLN A 165 10.96 -2.24 -8.05
CA GLN A 165 10.13 -1.49 -9.01
C GLN A 165 10.72 -0.11 -9.30
N GLN A 166 10.60 0.34 -10.56
CA GLN A 166 11.19 1.58 -11.05
C GLN A 166 10.19 2.75 -11.15
N TYR A 167 8.90 2.49 -10.95
CA TYR A 167 7.83 3.47 -11.02
C TYR A 167 6.75 3.18 -9.96
N CYS A 168 5.84 4.13 -9.76
CA CYS A 168 4.79 4.02 -8.75
C CYS A 168 3.88 2.80 -8.96
N GLY A 169 3.61 2.47 -10.22
CA GLY A 169 2.82 1.30 -10.60
C GLY A 169 1.79 1.61 -11.68
N CYS A 170 1.15 2.77 -11.69
CA CYS A 170 0.20 3.11 -12.74
C CYS A 170 0.94 3.49 -14.04
N GLU A 171 0.29 3.28 -15.17
CA GLU A 171 0.82 3.58 -16.50
C GLU A 171 1.24 5.06 -16.66
N PHE A 172 0.56 5.98 -15.99
CA PHE A 172 0.86 7.41 -16.00
C PHE A 172 2.10 7.80 -15.18
N SER A 173 2.68 6.89 -14.40
CA SER A 173 3.91 7.09 -13.65
C SER A 173 5.12 6.40 -14.30
N LYS A 174 4.93 5.74 -15.43
CA LYS A 174 5.98 5.08 -16.20
C LYS A 174 6.71 6.13 -17.02
N ARG A 175 8.02 6.29 -16.79
CA ARG A 175 8.90 7.24 -17.48
C ARG A 175 9.70 6.51 -18.56
#